data_7d654af2fd68b3fe813e932943c269d7
#
_entry.id   7d654af2fd68b3fe813e932943c269d7
#
_cell.length_a   1.000
_cell.length_b   1.000
_cell.length_c   1.000
_cell.angle_alpha   90.00
_cell.angle_beta   90.00
_cell.angle_gamma   90.00
#
_symmetry.space_group_name_H-M   'P 1'
#
loop_
_entity.id
_entity.type
_entity.pdbx_description
1 polymer ?
#
loop_
_entity_poly.entity_id
_entity_poly.type
_entity_poly.pdbx_seq_one_letter_code
_entity_poly.pdbx_strand_id
1 'polypeptide(L)'
;MDIPEGREASASVTRPIRALIKRKEMSVFVLDKRKNPLMPCSEKRARLLLARGRAVVVRVYPFTIRLKDRLGGDVQPVRVKIDPGSKTTGIAVVREKGKKQHVLALIELQHRGRQISKSLEQRRAFRRRRRNQLRYRAPRFLNRTKPKGWLAPSLQHRVDTTKSLVNRLQSLVPVVAISQELVRFDTQKMENPEISGVEYQQGTLLGYEVREYLLEKWGRECAYCGEKDTPLQIEHIDPRANGGSNRVSNLTLACDPCNKEKGKQSLANFFATSKRLKNHQSRLDHVLKQAKTPLRDASAVNSTRWVLYQALNGTGLPVEVATGGRTKFNRSRLSIPKAHALDAACVGEVEEISGWEIPTLSVKANGRGSYQRTRLTKYGFPRGFPRGYLMRQKQVQGFQTGDMVKAIVPKGKKMGTWLGRVAVRKTGSFNIQTLDGAIQGISHKYCTLTQRADGYGYHVQFTNLKEKGVRENQSC
;
A
#
# COMPACT_ATOMS: atom_id res chain seq x y z
N MET A 1 19.09 -66.63 -41.12
CA MET A 1 20.17 -65.65 -40.92
C MET A 1 19.49 -64.50 -40.17
N ASP A 2 19.91 -64.39 -38.96
CA ASP A 2 19.15 -63.90 -37.85
C ASP A 2 19.10 -62.36 -37.79
N ILE A 3 17.92 -61.85 -37.49
CA ILE A 3 17.67 -60.45 -37.10
C ILE A 3 17.57 -60.43 -35.57
N PRO A 4 18.36 -59.67 -34.83
CA PRO A 4 18.17 -59.53 -33.39
C PRO A 4 17.16 -58.45 -33.08
N GLU A 5 16.21 -58.79 -32.23
CA GLU A 5 15.17 -57.98 -31.63
C GLU A 5 15.79 -56.81 -30.78
N GLY A 6 15.29 -55.60 -31.05
CA GLY A 6 15.57 -54.41 -30.25
C GLY A 6 14.72 -54.39 -28.99
N ARG A 7 15.38 -54.34 -27.84
CA ARG A 7 14.76 -54.14 -26.53
C ARG A 7 14.23 -52.70 -26.39
N GLU A 8 12.95 -52.59 -26.19
CA GLU A 8 12.32 -51.33 -25.75
C GLU A 8 12.75 -50.97 -24.31
N ALA A 9 13.43 -49.83 -24.16
CA ALA A 9 13.71 -49.25 -22.87
C ALA A 9 12.49 -48.49 -22.38
N SER A 10 11.81 -49.03 -21.37
CA SER A 10 10.72 -48.35 -20.65
C SER A 10 11.29 -47.11 -19.93
N ALA A 11 11.04 -45.94 -20.47
CA ALA A 11 11.28 -44.68 -19.77
C ALA A 11 10.27 -44.51 -18.61
N SER A 12 10.72 -44.75 -17.41
CA SER A 12 10.00 -44.40 -16.18
C SER A 12 9.82 -42.90 -16.08
N VAL A 13 8.63 -42.41 -16.38
CA VAL A 13 8.23 -41.04 -16.15
C VAL A 13 8.15 -40.83 -14.63
N THR A 14 9.24 -40.40 -14.04
CA THR A 14 9.29 -39.88 -12.69
C THR A 14 8.48 -38.57 -12.63
N ARG A 15 7.24 -38.64 -12.18
CA ARG A 15 6.43 -37.48 -11.82
C ARG A 15 7.21 -36.69 -10.76
N PRO A 16 7.50 -35.39 -10.96
CA PRO A 16 8.13 -34.60 -9.92
C PRO A 16 7.21 -34.60 -8.71
N ILE A 17 7.70 -35.05 -7.57
CA ILE A 17 7.06 -34.93 -6.26
C ILE A 17 6.90 -33.44 -6.01
N ARG A 18 5.72 -32.88 -6.33
CA ARG A 18 5.31 -31.57 -5.88
C ARG A 18 5.24 -31.65 -4.36
N ALA A 19 6.29 -31.17 -3.69
CA ALA A 19 6.26 -30.97 -2.26
C ALA A 19 4.97 -30.23 -1.91
N LEU A 20 4.11 -30.88 -1.14
CA LEU A 20 2.86 -30.35 -0.59
C LEU A 20 3.21 -29.28 0.44
N ILE A 21 3.64 -28.10 -0.06
CA ILE A 21 3.63 -26.90 0.76
C ILE A 21 2.15 -26.66 1.06
N LYS A 22 1.72 -26.96 2.28
CA LYS A 22 0.40 -26.59 2.79
C LYS A 22 0.27 -25.08 2.60
N ARG A 23 -0.37 -24.64 1.50
CA ARG A 23 -0.68 -23.24 1.29
C ARG A 23 -1.60 -22.81 2.42
N LYS A 24 -1.11 -21.96 3.33
CA LYS A 24 -1.96 -21.36 4.34
C LYS A 24 -3.04 -20.55 3.61
N GLU A 25 -4.28 -20.79 3.95
CA GLU A 25 -5.46 -20.29 3.25
C GLU A 25 -5.98 -19.02 3.91
N MET A 26 -6.51 -18.09 3.10
CA MET A 26 -7.22 -16.91 3.62
C MET A 26 -8.59 -17.33 4.17
N SER A 27 -9.02 -16.66 5.24
CA SER A 27 -10.38 -16.86 5.73
C SER A 27 -11.42 -16.34 4.73
N VAL A 28 -12.51 -17.10 4.56
CA VAL A 28 -13.66 -16.73 3.73
C VAL A 28 -14.67 -15.99 4.59
N PHE A 29 -15.08 -14.80 4.17
CA PHE A 29 -16.10 -14.03 4.88
C PHE A 29 -17.47 -14.62 4.66
N VAL A 30 -18.30 -14.63 5.70
CA VAL A 30 -19.60 -15.29 5.69
C VAL A 30 -20.67 -14.30 6.12
N LEU A 31 -21.74 -14.25 5.35
CA LEU A 31 -22.94 -13.48 5.67
C LEU A 31 -24.11 -14.44 5.91
N ASP A 32 -25.03 -14.05 6.77
CA ASP A 32 -26.31 -14.74 6.97
C ASP A 32 -27.29 -14.49 5.79
N LYS A 33 -28.47 -15.07 5.84
CA LYS A 33 -29.54 -14.90 4.84
C LYS A 33 -29.91 -13.41 4.63
N ARG A 34 -29.87 -12.59 5.68
CA ARG A 34 -30.18 -11.15 5.66
C ARG A 34 -28.97 -10.27 5.37
N LYS A 35 -27.80 -10.86 5.03
CA LYS A 35 -26.53 -10.20 4.77
C LYS A 35 -25.84 -9.60 6.01
N ASN A 36 -26.23 -10.00 7.22
CA ASN A 36 -25.47 -9.64 8.40
C ASN A 36 -24.16 -10.44 8.47
N PRO A 37 -23.06 -9.84 8.95
CA PRO A 37 -21.78 -10.51 9.02
C PRO A 37 -21.77 -11.61 10.10
N LEU A 38 -21.22 -12.75 9.76
CA LEU A 38 -20.92 -13.87 10.65
C LEU A 38 -19.41 -14.08 10.77
N MET A 39 -19.02 -15.01 11.64
CA MET A 39 -17.59 -15.36 11.75
C MET A 39 -17.08 -15.94 10.43
N PRO A 40 -15.91 -15.49 9.95
CA PRO A 40 -15.23 -16.06 8.81
C PRO A 40 -14.96 -17.55 9.00
N CYS A 41 -14.95 -18.32 7.90
CA CYS A 41 -14.69 -19.75 7.92
C CYS A 41 -13.48 -20.10 7.03
N SER A 42 -12.99 -21.34 7.16
CA SER A 42 -11.94 -21.86 6.28
C SER A 42 -12.45 -22.06 4.84
N GLU A 43 -11.54 -22.03 3.87
CA GLU A 43 -11.87 -22.29 2.47
C GLU A 43 -12.51 -23.67 2.28
N LYS A 44 -12.06 -24.69 3.02
CA LYS A 44 -12.64 -26.04 2.98
C LYS A 44 -14.13 -26.01 3.34
N ARG A 45 -14.49 -25.32 4.44
CA ARG A 45 -15.89 -25.19 4.86
C ARG A 45 -16.72 -24.41 3.84
N ALA A 46 -16.16 -23.33 3.29
CA ALA A 46 -16.84 -22.54 2.27
C ALA A 46 -17.12 -23.37 1.00
N ARG A 47 -16.15 -24.15 0.52
CA ARG A 47 -16.35 -25.08 -0.62
C ARG A 47 -17.47 -26.09 -0.37
N LEU A 48 -17.50 -26.70 0.81
CA LEU A 48 -18.57 -27.63 1.19
C LEU A 48 -19.94 -26.95 1.22
N LEU A 49 -20.06 -25.75 1.76
CA LEU A 49 -21.32 -25.01 1.80
C LEU A 49 -21.82 -24.64 0.39
N LEU A 50 -20.90 -24.24 -0.48
CA LEU A 50 -21.22 -23.94 -1.89
C LEU A 50 -21.61 -25.20 -2.67
N ALA A 51 -20.86 -26.30 -2.52
CA ALA A 51 -21.15 -27.58 -3.18
C ALA A 51 -22.52 -28.16 -2.76
N ARG A 52 -22.87 -28.02 -1.48
CA ARG A 52 -24.18 -28.42 -0.96
C ARG A 52 -25.32 -27.46 -1.30
N GLY A 53 -25.07 -26.41 -2.07
CA GLY A 53 -26.07 -25.40 -2.43
C GLY A 53 -26.58 -24.53 -1.26
N ARG A 54 -26.01 -24.66 -0.04
CA ARG A 54 -26.40 -23.92 1.18
C ARG A 54 -25.86 -22.47 1.21
N ALA A 55 -24.90 -22.14 0.35
CA ALA A 55 -24.35 -20.79 0.23
C ALA A 55 -24.30 -20.33 -1.23
N VAL A 56 -24.18 -19.02 -1.43
CA VAL A 56 -23.93 -18.38 -2.72
C VAL A 56 -22.76 -17.41 -2.60
N VAL A 57 -21.97 -17.26 -3.67
CA VAL A 57 -20.91 -16.27 -3.73
C VAL A 57 -21.54 -14.88 -3.89
N VAL A 58 -21.20 -13.97 -2.99
CA VAL A 58 -21.67 -12.57 -3.02
C VAL A 58 -20.56 -11.65 -3.54
N ARG A 59 -19.31 -12.00 -3.25
CA ARG A 59 -18.16 -11.17 -3.56
C ARG A 59 -16.94 -12.03 -3.80
N VAL A 60 -16.14 -11.66 -4.82
CA VAL A 60 -14.89 -12.38 -5.13
C VAL A 60 -13.72 -11.82 -4.33
N TYR A 61 -13.68 -10.49 -4.09
CA TYR A 61 -12.59 -9.82 -3.35
C TYR A 61 -13.14 -8.80 -2.34
N PRO A 62 -12.87 -8.94 -1.05
CA PRO A 62 -12.45 -10.19 -0.39
C PRO A 62 -13.50 -11.29 -0.57
N PHE A 63 -13.07 -12.55 -0.63
CA PHE A 63 -14.00 -13.64 -0.93
C PHE A 63 -15.04 -13.78 0.15
N THR A 64 -16.31 -13.68 -0.24
CA THR A 64 -17.45 -13.62 0.66
C THR A 64 -18.59 -14.49 0.14
N ILE A 65 -19.11 -15.34 1.00
CA ILE A 65 -20.29 -16.17 0.74
C ILE A 65 -21.46 -15.73 1.62
N ARG A 66 -22.68 -15.98 1.16
CA ARG A 66 -23.90 -15.76 1.93
C ARG A 66 -24.62 -17.08 2.10
N LEU A 67 -25.00 -17.40 3.33
CA LEU A 67 -25.82 -18.55 3.66
C LEU A 67 -27.28 -18.32 3.23
N LYS A 68 -27.94 -19.37 2.75
CA LYS A 68 -29.34 -19.30 2.31
C LYS A 68 -30.32 -19.60 3.43
N ASP A 69 -29.89 -20.40 4.38
CA ASP A 69 -30.71 -21.10 5.36
C ASP A 69 -30.49 -20.64 6.80
N ARG A 70 -29.49 -19.82 7.08
CA ARG A 70 -29.14 -19.39 8.43
C ARG A 70 -29.38 -17.91 8.67
N LEU A 71 -29.95 -17.59 9.82
CA LEU A 71 -30.12 -16.25 10.38
C LEU A 71 -29.33 -16.18 11.69
N GLY A 72 -28.43 -15.20 11.79
CA GLY A 72 -27.62 -14.98 12.98
C GLY A 72 -26.66 -16.12 13.31
N GLY A 73 -26.03 -16.05 14.46
CA GLY A 73 -25.09 -17.02 15.03
C GLY A 73 -24.16 -16.39 16.02
N ASP A 74 -23.50 -17.22 16.82
CA ASP A 74 -22.49 -16.76 17.78
C ASP A 74 -21.31 -16.15 17.04
N VAL A 75 -20.92 -14.97 17.47
CA VAL A 75 -19.78 -14.24 16.92
C VAL A 75 -18.77 -13.96 18.02
N GLN A 76 -17.49 -14.05 17.68
CA GLN A 76 -16.39 -13.68 18.57
C GLN A 76 -15.96 -12.25 18.27
N PRO A 77 -15.35 -11.54 19.22
CA PRO A 77 -14.85 -10.19 19.00
C PRO A 77 -13.85 -10.17 17.86
N VAL A 78 -14.11 -9.34 16.85
CA VAL A 78 -13.19 -9.09 15.73
C VAL A 78 -12.78 -7.63 15.77
N ARG A 79 -11.48 -7.39 15.63
CA ARG A 79 -10.89 -6.06 15.58
C ARG A 79 -10.26 -5.79 14.23
N VAL A 80 -10.43 -4.58 13.73
CA VAL A 80 -9.69 -4.07 12.56
C VAL A 80 -8.52 -3.24 13.06
N LYS A 81 -7.31 -3.64 12.70
CA LYS A 81 -6.08 -2.93 13.05
C LYS A 81 -5.50 -2.24 11.84
N ILE A 82 -5.00 -1.02 12.01
CA ILE A 82 -4.59 -0.14 10.93
C ILE A 82 -3.22 0.46 11.23
N ASP A 83 -2.28 0.27 10.29
CA ASP A 83 -1.00 0.96 10.21
C ASP A 83 -1.05 1.96 9.04
N PRO A 84 -1.26 3.27 9.31
CA PRO A 84 -1.44 4.28 8.26
C PRO A 84 -0.11 4.66 7.61
N GLY A 85 0.14 4.22 6.39
CA GLY A 85 1.30 4.63 5.60
C GLY A 85 1.01 5.72 4.57
N SER A 86 2.05 6.30 4.00
CA SER A 86 1.96 7.36 2.99
C SER A 86 1.54 6.85 1.61
N LYS A 87 2.05 5.72 1.20
CA LYS A 87 1.78 5.06 -0.09
C LYS A 87 0.83 3.88 0.09
N THR A 88 1.05 3.12 1.15
CA THR A 88 0.30 1.92 1.49
C THR A 88 -0.10 1.98 2.95
N THR A 89 -1.35 1.67 3.26
CA THR A 89 -1.85 1.47 4.62
C THR A 89 -2.00 -0.02 4.86
N GLY A 90 -1.37 -0.53 5.90
CA GLY A 90 -1.58 -1.90 6.38
C GLY A 90 -2.90 -2.01 7.13
N ILE A 91 -3.64 -3.07 6.90
CA ILE A 91 -4.87 -3.39 7.63
C ILE A 91 -4.86 -4.89 7.95
N ALA A 92 -5.09 -5.23 9.21
CA ALA A 92 -5.28 -6.59 9.66
C ALA A 92 -6.65 -6.75 10.29
N VAL A 93 -7.33 -7.84 9.97
CA VAL A 93 -8.58 -8.25 10.61
C VAL A 93 -8.21 -9.39 11.55
N VAL A 94 -8.40 -9.20 12.84
CA VAL A 94 -8.01 -10.16 13.86
C VAL A 94 -9.20 -10.55 14.73
N ARG A 95 -9.25 -11.82 15.13
CA ARG A 95 -10.15 -12.33 16.16
C ARG A 95 -9.43 -12.24 17.49
N GLU A 96 -10.09 -11.70 18.50
CA GLU A 96 -9.51 -11.52 19.83
C GLU A 96 -10.01 -12.58 20.81
N LYS A 97 -9.07 -13.05 21.66
CA LYS A 97 -9.36 -13.82 22.86
C LYS A 97 -8.45 -13.27 23.98
N GLY A 98 -8.92 -12.24 24.67
CA GLY A 98 -8.08 -11.45 25.56
C GLY A 98 -6.95 -10.75 24.77
N LYS A 99 -5.71 -10.88 25.24
CA LYS A 99 -4.52 -10.32 24.57
C LYS A 99 -3.93 -11.23 23.48
N LYS A 100 -4.47 -12.44 23.31
CA LYS A 100 -4.11 -13.36 22.22
C LYS A 100 -4.98 -13.08 21.01
N GLN A 101 -4.36 -13.06 19.86
CA GLN A 101 -4.99 -12.66 18.61
C GLN A 101 -4.74 -13.68 17.51
N HIS A 102 -5.77 -13.90 16.68
CA HIS A 102 -5.68 -14.75 15.48
C HIS A 102 -6.02 -13.94 14.23
N VAL A 103 -5.10 -13.92 13.28
CA VAL A 103 -5.27 -13.17 12.04
C VAL A 103 -6.25 -13.89 11.10
N LEU A 104 -7.29 -13.18 10.70
CA LEU A 104 -8.32 -13.66 9.76
C LEU A 104 -8.04 -13.18 8.33
N ALA A 105 -7.55 -11.95 8.17
CA ALA A 105 -7.19 -11.38 6.88
C ALA A 105 -6.10 -10.34 7.02
N LEU A 106 -5.20 -10.29 6.02
CA LEU A 106 -4.16 -9.28 5.85
C LEU A 106 -4.45 -8.49 4.58
N ILE A 107 -4.43 -7.18 4.66
CA ILE A 107 -4.78 -6.28 3.57
C ILE A 107 -3.75 -5.16 3.46
N GLU A 108 -3.31 -4.87 2.25
CA GLU A 108 -2.49 -3.70 1.93
C GLU A 108 -3.25 -2.76 1.02
N LEU A 109 -3.67 -1.61 1.56
CA LEU A 109 -4.38 -0.58 0.83
C LEU A 109 -3.42 0.40 0.18
N GLN A 110 -3.26 0.31 -1.13
CA GLN A 110 -2.43 1.22 -1.92
C GLN A 110 -3.19 2.49 -2.31
N HIS A 111 -2.67 3.63 -1.88
CA HIS A 111 -3.27 4.94 -2.15
C HIS A 111 -2.83 5.53 -3.49
N ARG A 112 -3.72 6.31 -4.12
CA ARG A 112 -3.42 7.04 -5.36
C ARG A 112 -3.10 8.54 -5.14
N GLY A 113 -2.70 8.92 -3.92
CA GLY A 113 -2.44 10.32 -3.57
C GLY A 113 -1.43 11.00 -4.50
N ARG A 114 -0.33 10.32 -4.88
CA ARG A 114 0.65 10.84 -5.85
C ARG A 114 0.02 11.08 -7.24
N GLN A 115 -0.85 10.17 -7.70
CA GLN A 115 -1.54 10.32 -8.98
C GLN A 115 -2.50 11.53 -8.97
N ILE A 116 -3.18 11.76 -7.85
CA ILE A 116 -4.06 12.91 -7.65
C ILE A 116 -3.24 14.20 -7.69
N SER A 117 -2.12 14.27 -6.96
CA SER A 117 -1.22 15.43 -6.96
C SER A 117 -0.72 15.74 -8.37
N LYS A 118 -0.18 14.73 -9.09
CA LYS A 118 0.29 14.89 -10.46
C LYS A 118 -0.81 15.37 -11.41
N SER A 119 -2.03 14.87 -11.26
CA SER A 119 -3.19 15.31 -12.07
C SER A 119 -3.58 16.77 -11.79
N LEU A 120 -3.43 17.23 -10.54
CA LEU A 120 -3.66 18.63 -10.16
C LEU A 120 -2.59 19.56 -10.73
N GLU A 121 -1.33 19.13 -10.73
CA GLU A 121 -0.22 19.86 -11.37
C GLU A 121 -0.46 20.01 -12.89
N GLN A 122 -0.82 18.94 -13.57
CA GLN A 122 -1.17 18.98 -14.99
C GLN A 122 -2.31 19.96 -15.26
N ARG A 123 -3.39 19.93 -14.48
CA ARG A 123 -4.49 20.89 -14.58
C ARG A 123 -4.04 22.33 -14.35
N ARG A 124 -3.11 22.55 -13.42
CA ARG A 124 -2.50 23.86 -13.18
C ARG A 124 -1.70 24.32 -14.39
N ALA A 125 -0.87 23.48 -14.97
CA ALA A 125 -0.09 23.76 -16.16
C ALA A 125 -0.97 24.14 -17.36
N PHE A 126 -2.07 23.38 -17.60
CA PHE A 126 -3.03 23.70 -18.68
C PHE A 126 -3.74 25.05 -18.47
N ARG A 127 -4.16 25.33 -17.24
CA ARG A 127 -4.75 26.65 -16.94
C ARG A 127 -3.75 27.77 -17.16
N ARG A 128 -2.48 27.56 -16.82
CA ARG A 128 -1.41 28.55 -17.03
C ARG A 128 -1.19 28.78 -18.52
N ARG A 129 -1.05 27.70 -19.34
CA ARG A 129 -0.88 27.79 -20.79
C ARG A 129 -2.03 28.54 -21.46
N ARG A 130 -3.29 28.20 -21.18
CA ARG A 130 -4.45 28.88 -21.75
C ARG A 130 -4.49 30.39 -21.44
N ARG A 131 -3.94 30.80 -20.31
CA ARG A 131 -3.90 32.19 -19.90
C ARG A 131 -2.77 32.98 -20.57
N ASN A 132 -1.66 32.35 -20.87
CA ASN A 132 -0.51 33.00 -21.51
C ASN A 132 -0.77 33.31 -22.99
N GLN A 133 -1.82 32.73 -23.58
CA GLN A 133 -2.24 33.01 -24.98
C GLN A 133 -3.09 34.27 -25.08
N LEU A 134 -3.52 34.87 -23.99
CA LEU A 134 -4.29 36.09 -23.99
C LEU A 134 -3.38 37.31 -24.08
N ARG A 135 -3.62 38.22 -25.05
CA ARG A 135 -2.89 39.47 -25.22
C ARG A 135 -3.01 40.37 -23.99
N TYR A 136 -4.20 40.48 -23.43
CA TYR A 136 -4.49 41.17 -22.18
C TYR A 136 -5.03 40.23 -21.13
N ARG A 137 -4.60 40.43 -19.89
CA ARG A 137 -5.02 39.61 -18.77
C ARG A 137 -5.19 40.45 -17.52
N ALA A 138 -6.38 40.48 -16.98
CA ALA A 138 -6.67 41.12 -15.72
C ALA A 138 -5.82 40.53 -14.56
N PRO A 139 -5.29 41.35 -13.65
CA PRO A 139 -4.62 40.88 -12.43
C PRO A 139 -5.50 39.91 -11.67
N ARG A 140 -4.89 38.89 -11.06
CA ARG A 140 -5.59 37.91 -10.22
C ARG A 140 -4.87 37.78 -8.90
N PHE A 141 -5.64 37.89 -7.84
CA PHE A 141 -5.19 37.75 -6.47
C PHE A 141 -5.62 36.38 -5.94
N LEU A 142 -4.83 35.80 -5.02
CA LEU A 142 -5.18 34.56 -4.36
C LEU A 142 -6.12 34.82 -3.18
N ASN A 143 -7.38 35.07 -3.48
CA ASN A 143 -8.42 35.36 -2.49
C ASN A 143 -9.08 34.10 -1.91
N ARG A 144 -8.48 32.91 -2.11
CA ARG A 144 -9.02 31.67 -1.57
C ARG A 144 -8.67 31.50 -0.11
N THR A 145 -9.65 31.62 0.73
CA THR A 145 -9.61 31.11 2.10
C THR A 145 -9.86 29.61 2.11
N LYS A 146 -9.10 28.88 2.93
CA LYS A 146 -9.33 27.47 3.15
C LYS A 146 -10.01 27.30 4.51
N PRO A 147 -11.09 26.50 4.63
CA PRO A 147 -11.69 26.25 5.92
C PRO A 147 -10.70 25.59 6.89
N LYS A 148 -10.89 25.78 8.19
CA LYS A 148 -10.11 25.11 9.23
C LYS A 148 -10.18 23.59 9.02
N GLY A 149 -9.05 22.91 9.12
CA GLY A 149 -8.97 21.47 8.91
C GLY A 149 -8.97 21.02 7.44
N TRP A 150 -8.90 21.94 6.47
CA TRP A 150 -8.82 21.57 5.05
C TRP A 150 -7.58 20.75 4.74
N LEU A 151 -7.78 19.59 4.11
CA LEU A 151 -6.71 18.77 3.57
C LEU A 151 -6.63 18.91 2.06
N ALA A 152 -5.40 18.81 1.53
CA ALA A 152 -5.20 18.70 0.09
C ALA A 152 -5.91 17.45 -0.45
N PRO A 153 -6.47 17.48 -1.69
CA PRO A 153 -7.24 16.34 -2.22
C PRO A 153 -6.49 15.01 -2.23
N SER A 154 -5.16 15.03 -2.34
CA SER A 154 -4.31 13.84 -2.26
C SER A 154 -4.20 13.27 -0.83
N LEU A 155 -4.33 14.11 0.19
CA LEU A 155 -4.34 13.74 1.60
C LEU A 155 -5.74 13.29 2.03
N GLN A 156 -6.76 14.08 1.69
CA GLN A 156 -8.15 13.73 1.96
C GLN A 156 -8.52 12.35 1.38
N HIS A 157 -8.05 12.06 0.17
CA HIS A 157 -8.23 10.75 -0.46
C HIS A 157 -7.74 9.59 0.42
N ARG A 158 -6.63 9.73 1.16
CA ARG A 158 -6.14 8.66 2.04
C ARG A 158 -7.12 8.36 3.17
N VAL A 159 -7.62 9.41 3.80
CA VAL A 159 -8.61 9.30 4.87
C VAL A 159 -9.88 8.62 4.35
N ASP A 160 -10.44 9.16 3.27
CA ASP A 160 -11.70 8.67 2.69
C ASP A 160 -11.60 7.22 2.22
N THR A 161 -10.46 6.86 1.61
CA THR A 161 -10.24 5.49 1.10
C THR A 161 -10.10 4.49 2.24
N THR A 162 -9.36 4.85 3.30
CA THR A 162 -9.21 3.99 4.48
C THR A 162 -10.55 3.82 5.19
N LYS A 163 -11.27 4.92 5.47
CA LYS A 163 -12.61 4.88 6.07
C LYS A 163 -13.57 4.02 5.24
N SER A 164 -13.60 4.20 3.92
CA SER A 164 -14.47 3.43 3.02
C SER A 164 -14.16 1.92 3.06
N LEU A 165 -12.88 1.54 3.18
CA LEU A 165 -12.50 0.14 3.29
C LEU A 165 -12.87 -0.44 4.66
N VAL A 166 -12.68 0.32 5.75
CA VAL A 166 -13.10 -0.08 7.10
C VAL A 166 -14.62 -0.28 7.17
N ASN A 167 -15.41 0.68 6.68
CA ASN A 167 -16.88 0.53 6.63
C ASN A 167 -17.31 -0.72 5.84
N ARG A 168 -16.58 -1.05 4.77
CA ARG A 168 -16.81 -2.27 4.02
C ARG A 168 -16.47 -3.52 4.84
N LEU A 169 -15.37 -3.53 5.57
CA LEU A 169 -15.03 -4.65 6.44
C LEU A 169 -16.08 -4.85 7.54
N GLN A 170 -16.62 -3.78 8.12
CA GLN A 170 -17.74 -3.84 9.07
C GLN A 170 -18.98 -4.52 8.49
N SER A 171 -19.24 -4.34 7.18
CA SER A 171 -20.37 -5.02 6.51
C SER A 171 -20.09 -6.48 6.15
N LEU A 172 -18.86 -6.96 6.29
CA LEU A 172 -18.44 -8.31 5.89
C LEU A 172 -18.00 -9.18 7.07
N VAL A 173 -17.62 -8.56 8.19
CA VAL A 173 -17.10 -9.23 9.38
C VAL A 173 -17.69 -8.55 10.62
N PRO A 174 -18.00 -9.26 11.71
CA PRO A 174 -18.57 -8.70 12.93
C PRO A 174 -17.53 -7.90 13.73
N VAL A 175 -17.15 -6.73 13.20
CA VAL A 175 -16.14 -5.86 13.82
C VAL A 175 -16.74 -5.16 15.02
N VAL A 176 -16.07 -5.27 16.17
CA VAL A 176 -16.49 -4.64 17.45
C VAL A 176 -15.57 -3.50 17.88
N ALA A 177 -14.35 -3.43 17.37
CA ALA A 177 -13.39 -2.38 17.71
C ALA A 177 -12.37 -2.14 16.58
N ILE A 178 -11.70 -1.00 16.64
CA ILE A 178 -10.64 -0.60 15.71
C ILE A 178 -9.39 -0.26 16.54
N SER A 179 -8.19 -0.64 16.06
CA SER A 179 -6.93 -0.11 16.59
C SER A 179 -6.19 0.63 15.48
N GLN A 180 -5.74 1.84 15.76
CA GLN A 180 -5.00 2.66 14.82
C GLN A 180 -3.60 2.96 15.36
N GLU A 181 -2.56 2.75 14.53
CA GLU A 181 -1.26 3.33 14.81
C GLU A 181 -1.32 4.85 14.61
N LEU A 182 -1.03 5.61 15.67
CA LEU A 182 -0.97 7.06 15.63
C LEU A 182 0.49 7.51 15.57
N VAL A 183 1.11 7.33 14.41
CA VAL A 183 2.49 7.74 14.18
C VAL A 183 2.64 9.25 14.32
N ARG A 184 3.67 9.66 15.04
CA ARG A 184 4.01 11.05 15.27
C ARG A 184 5.46 11.29 14.84
N PHE A 185 5.68 12.02 13.76
CA PHE A 185 6.96 12.68 13.55
C PHE A 185 6.81 14.11 14.05
N ASP A 186 7.61 14.46 15.03
CA ASP A 186 7.67 15.83 15.50
C ASP A 186 8.51 16.67 14.56
N THR A 187 7.90 17.10 13.47
CA THR A 187 8.58 17.87 12.44
C THR A 187 9.03 19.23 12.94
N GLN A 188 8.35 19.84 13.91
CA GLN A 188 8.76 21.13 14.46
C GLN A 188 10.04 21.00 15.28
N LYS A 189 10.12 20.01 16.17
CA LYS A 189 11.34 19.76 16.95
C LYS A 189 12.49 19.19 16.11
N MET A 190 12.20 18.52 15.01
CA MET A 190 13.22 18.09 14.04
C MET A 190 13.83 19.26 13.27
N GLU A 191 13.01 20.28 12.94
CA GLU A 191 13.50 21.50 12.27
C GLU A 191 14.14 22.51 13.24
N ASN A 192 13.64 22.59 14.46
CA ASN A 192 14.18 23.43 15.51
C ASN A 192 14.26 22.65 16.84
N PRO A 193 15.40 22.01 17.16
CA PRO A 193 15.58 21.23 18.38
C PRO A 193 15.46 22.04 19.68
N GLU A 194 15.66 23.34 19.63
CA GLU A 194 15.61 24.26 20.77
C GLU A 194 14.18 24.75 21.08
N ILE A 195 13.21 24.40 20.26
CA ILE A 195 11.81 24.82 20.45
C ILE A 195 11.26 24.31 21.78
N SER A 196 10.69 25.20 22.58
CA SER A 196 10.16 24.91 23.92
C SER A 196 8.93 25.73 24.27
N GLY A 197 8.17 25.30 25.28
CA GLY A 197 7.05 26.07 25.85
C GLY A 197 5.91 26.31 24.89
N VAL A 198 5.45 27.57 24.80
CA VAL A 198 4.27 27.98 24.00
C VAL A 198 4.48 27.77 22.50
N GLU A 199 5.71 27.83 22.03
CA GLU A 199 6.07 27.58 20.63
C GLU A 199 6.00 26.10 20.27
N TYR A 200 6.04 25.21 21.28
CA TYR A 200 6.09 23.80 21.11
C TYR A 200 4.98 23.07 21.89
N GLN A 201 4.06 22.47 21.18
CA GLN A 201 2.91 21.81 21.77
C GLN A 201 3.05 20.27 21.94
N GLN A 202 4.26 19.72 21.87
CA GLN A 202 4.41 18.26 21.83
C GLN A 202 5.65 17.70 22.53
N GLY A 203 5.51 16.53 23.18
CA GLY A 203 6.53 15.88 24.04
C GLY A 203 7.43 14.86 23.36
N THR A 204 8.38 14.53 23.97
CA THR A 204 9.46 13.66 24.50
C THR A 204 9.91 12.40 23.73
N LEU A 205 9.76 12.22 22.41
CA LEU A 205 10.30 11.05 21.68
C LEU A 205 11.39 11.38 20.65
N LEU A 206 12.07 12.50 20.84
CA LEU A 206 12.95 13.11 19.85
C LEU A 206 14.02 12.17 19.27
N GLY A 207 14.77 11.45 20.10
CA GLY A 207 15.89 10.64 19.62
C GLY A 207 15.50 9.45 18.76
N TYR A 208 14.41 8.79 19.12
CA TYR A 208 13.90 7.65 18.36
C TYR A 208 13.23 8.08 17.05
N GLU A 209 12.42 9.12 17.11
CA GLU A 209 11.72 9.65 15.93
C GLU A 209 12.69 10.21 14.89
N VAL A 210 13.72 10.94 15.31
CA VAL A 210 14.77 11.45 14.40
C VAL A 210 15.48 10.30 13.70
N ARG A 211 15.83 9.24 14.42
CA ARG A 211 16.50 8.08 13.83
C ARG A 211 15.63 7.39 12.77
N GLU A 212 14.37 7.12 13.06
CA GLU A 212 13.46 6.48 12.10
C GLU A 212 13.15 7.41 10.92
N TYR A 213 13.03 8.71 11.15
CA TYR A 213 12.90 9.71 10.09
C TYR A 213 14.11 9.67 9.15
N LEU A 214 15.31 9.65 9.70
CA LEU A 214 16.54 9.60 8.90
C LEU A 214 16.68 8.24 8.17
N LEU A 215 16.34 7.13 8.81
CA LEU A 215 16.32 5.82 8.16
C LEU A 215 15.39 5.78 6.94
N GLU A 216 14.23 6.40 7.04
CA GLU A 216 13.30 6.53 5.90
C GLU A 216 13.82 7.52 4.85
N LYS A 217 14.40 8.66 5.30
CA LYS A 217 14.92 9.70 4.42
C LYS A 217 16.09 9.22 3.58
N TRP A 218 17.00 8.46 4.17
CA TRP A 218 18.24 7.99 3.54
C TRP A 218 18.16 6.55 3.02
N GLY A 219 16.96 5.96 2.96
CA GLY A 219 16.71 4.65 2.36
C GLY A 219 17.36 3.48 3.09
N ARG A 220 17.68 3.65 4.40
CA ARG A 220 18.35 2.66 5.26
C ARG A 220 19.75 2.25 4.74
N GLU A 221 20.45 3.19 4.12
CA GLU A 221 21.83 3.03 3.66
C GLU A 221 22.72 4.15 4.16
N CYS A 222 24.04 3.91 4.20
CA CYS A 222 25.01 4.96 4.47
C CYS A 222 24.93 6.05 3.41
N ALA A 223 24.69 7.30 3.83
CA ALA A 223 24.57 8.43 2.89
C ALA A 223 25.86 8.66 2.07
N TYR A 224 27.00 8.31 2.63
CA TYR A 224 28.31 8.56 2.06
C TYR A 224 28.75 7.46 1.07
N CYS A 225 28.85 6.22 1.52
CA CYS A 225 29.33 5.11 0.67
C CYS A 225 28.18 4.28 0.04
N GLY A 226 26.95 4.41 0.54
CA GLY A 226 25.79 3.65 0.04
C GLY A 226 25.66 2.23 0.57
N GLU A 227 26.49 1.85 1.52
CA GLU A 227 26.47 0.51 2.12
C GLU A 227 25.15 0.26 2.86
N LYS A 228 24.58 -0.93 2.63
CA LYS A 228 23.33 -1.40 3.21
C LYS A 228 23.60 -2.50 4.22
N ASP A 229 22.59 -2.81 5.03
CA ASP A 229 22.62 -3.91 6.02
C ASP A 229 23.76 -3.80 7.05
N THR A 230 24.30 -2.59 7.26
CA THR A 230 25.31 -2.26 8.27
C THR A 230 24.69 -1.40 9.38
N PRO A 231 25.22 -1.45 10.62
CA PRO A 231 24.81 -0.53 11.67
C PRO A 231 25.04 0.92 11.25
N LEU A 232 23.97 1.73 11.22
CA LEU A 232 24.02 3.12 10.85
C LEU A 232 23.95 4.02 12.07
N GLN A 233 24.78 5.05 12.12
CA GLN A 233 24.81 6.06 13.15
C GLN A 233 24.26 7.39 12.61
N ILE A 234 23.65 8.21 13.50
CA ILE A 234 23.26 9.57 13.14
C ILE A 234 24.52 10.42 13.11
N GLU A 235 24.74 11.09 11.99
CA GLU A 235 25.92 11.92 11.73
C GLU A 235 25.51 13.31 11.31
N HIS A 236 26.33 14.32 11.71
CA HIS A 236 26.14 15.71 11.32
C HIS A 236 26.85 15.99 10.00
N ILE A 237 26.13 16.50 9.01
CA ILE A 237 26.71 16.93 7.71
C ILE A 237 27.75 18.00 7.96
N ASP A 238 27.39 19.11 8.63
CA ASP A 238 28.29 20.07 9.20
C ASP A 238 28.54 19.70 10.68
N PRO A 239 29.78 19.37 11.06
CA PRO A 239 30.10 18.92 12.41
C PRO A 239 29.73 19.93 13.49
N ARG A 240 29.29 19.44 14.65
CA ARG A 240 28.97 20.29 15.81
C ARG A 240 30.16 21.16 16.21
N ALA A 241 31.39 20.64 16.10
CA ALA A 241 32.62 21.40 16.38
C ALA A 241 32.79 22.60 15.47
N ASN A 242 32.14 22.59 14.30
CA ASN A 242 32.20 23.69 13.33
C ASN A 242 30.88 24.51 13.33
N GLY A 243 30.11 24.46 14.40
CA GLY A 243 28.82 25.17 14.53
C GLY A 243 27.62 24.49 13.89
N GLY A 244 27.75 23.23 13.50
CA GLY A 244 26.65 22.46 12.89
C GLY A 244 25.46 22.25 13.85
N SER A 245 24.26 22.52 13.36
CA SER A 245 23.01 22.40 14.12
C SER A 245 22.50 20.98 14.23
N ASN A 246 21.65 20.70 15.24
CA ASN A 246 20.93 19.42 15.38
C ASN A 246 19.67 19.36 14.51
N ARG A 247 19.47 20.26 13.57
CA ARG A 247 18.34 20.25 12.64
C ARG A 247 18.41 19.02 11.72
N VAL A 248 17.27 18.45 11.41
CA VAL A 248 17.16 17.29 10.49
C VAL A 248 17.77 17.57 9.11
N SER A 249 17.81 18.84 8.69
CA SER A 249 18.49 19.28 7.47
C SER A 249 20.01 19.18 7.53
N ASN A 250 20.59 19.10 8.73
CA ASN A 250 22.02 18.89 8.99
C ASN A 250 22.35 17.47 9.45
N LEU A 251 21.37 16.56 9.52
CA LEU A 251 21.58 15.20 9.98
C LEU A 251 21.49 14.19 8.84
N THR A 252 22.34 13.18 8.90
CA THR A 252 22.39 12.08 7.95
C THR A 252 22.63 10.75 8.66
N LEU A 253 22.75 9.66 7.90
CA LEU A 253 23.13 8.34 8.39
C LEU A 253 24.44 7.91 7.78
N ALA A 254 25.37 7.51 8.63
CA ALA A 254 26.67 6.99 8.23
C ALA A 254 26.94 5.60 8.85
N CYS A 255 27.64 4.74 8.12
CA CYS A 255 28.24 3.54 8.71
C CYS A 255 29.43 3.92 9.61
N ASP A 256 29.79 3.05 10.54
CA ASP A 256 30.85 3.33 11.51
C ASP A 256 32.18 3.75 10.87
N PRO A 257 32.68 3.07 9.78
CA PRO A 257 33.90 3.51 9.13
C PRO A 257 33.83 4.89 8.52
N CYS A 258 32.73 5.25 7.84
CA CYS A 258 32.56 6.57 7.24
C CYS A 258 32.40 7.65 8.31
N ASN A 259 31.73 7.35 9.42
CA ASN A 259 31.55 8.27 10.53
C ASN A 259 32.88 8.62 11.23
N LYS A 260 33.69 7.61 11.51
CA LYS A 260 35.02 7.78 12.11
C LYS A 260 35.98 8.54 11.20
N GLU A 261 36.02 8.17 9.90
CA GLU A 261 36.90 8.81 8.93
C GLU A 261 36.54 10.28 8.70
N LYS A 262 35.24 10.60 8.62
CA LYS A 262 34.78 11.99 8.47
C LYS A 262 35.11 12.85 9.71
N GLY A 263 34.81 12.37 10.91
CA GLY A 263 35.06 13.08 12.14
C GLY A 263 34.62 14.56 12.09
N LYS A 264 35.58 15.49 12.32
CA LYS A 264 35.34 16.95 12.32
C LYS A 264 35.52 17.62 10.93
N GLN A 265 35.75 16.83 9.88
CA GLN A 265 35.98 17.38 8.55
C GLN A 265 34.70 17.95 7.94
N SER A 266 34.84 18.96 7.09
CA SER A 266 33.74 19.38 6.21
C SER A 266 33.42 18.30 5.21
N LEU A 267 32.18 18.27 4.74
CA LEU A 267 31.72 17.22 3.79
C LEU A 267 32.55 17.25 2.50
N ALA A 268 32.90 18.45 2.00
CA ALA A 268 33.73 18.59 0.80
C ALA A 268 35.15 18.03 0.98
N ASN A 269 35.81 18.32 2.09
CA ASN A 269 37.13 17.76 2.40
C ASN A 269 37.09 16.23 2.58
N PHE A 270 36.09 15.74 3.27
CA PHE A 270 35.92 14.31 3.46
C PHE A 270 35.77 13.55 2.14
N PHE A 271 34.96 14.06 1.21
CA PHE A 271 34.82 13.42 -0.12
C PHE A 271 36.10 13.59 -0.99
N ALA A 272 36.88 14.63 -0.78
CA ALA A 272 38.14 14.86 -1.51
C ALA A 272 39.30 13.99 -1.00
N THR A 273 39.38 13.76 0.31
CA THR A 273 40.53 13.09 0.95
C THR A 273 40.30 11.58 1.17
N SER A 274 39.08 11.15 1.30
CA SER A 274 38.75 9.75 1.61
C SER A 274 39.07 8.81 0.44
N LYS A 275 40.00 7.89 0.67
CA LYS A 275 40.32 6.81 -0.28
C LYS A 275 39.11 5.91 -0.55
N ARG A 276 38.28 5.72 0.45
CA ARG A 276 37.05 4.90 0.40
C ARG A 276 35.98 5.53 -0.51
N LEU A 277 35.94 6.84 -0.64
CA LEU A 277 34.91 7.57 -1.39
C LEU A 277 35.33 8.01 -2.78
N LYS A 278 36.53 7.62 -3.27
CA LYS A 278 36.99 8.01 -4.62
C LYS A 278 35.97 7.73 -5.72
N ASN A 279 35.27 6.60 -5.64
CA ASN A 279 34.27 6.20 -6.63
C ASN A 279 32.86 6.73 -6.30
N HIS A 280 32.70 7.55 -5.27
CA HIS A 280 31.41 8.02 -4.75
C HIS A 280 31.25 9.54 -4.79
N GLN A 281 32.05 10.26 -5.55
CA GLN A 281 32.04 11.72 -5.64
C GLN A 281 30.64 12.28 -6.03
N SER A 282 29.93 11.59 -6.92
CA SER A 282 28.55 11.98 -7.28
C SER A 282 27.56 11.96 -6.10
N ARG A 283 27.89 11.30 -5.00
CA ARG A 283 27.07 11.28 -3.80
C ARG A 283 27.17 12.56 -2.98
N LEU A 284 28.22 13.35 -3.12
CA LEU A 284 28.34 14.65 -2.44
C LEU A 284 27.14 15.55 -2.78
N ASP A 285 26.86 15.75 -4.06
CA ASP A 285 25.72 16.54 -4.52
C ASP A 285 24.39 15.92 -4.09
N HIS A 286 24.31 14.60 -4.13
CA HIS A 286 23.14 13.87 -3.65
C HIS A 286 22.89 14.14 -2.17
N VAL A 287 23.92 14.05 -1.32
CA VAL A 287 23.81 14.30 0.13
C VAL A 287 23.36 15.73 0.40
N LEU A 288 23.98 16.72 -0.22
CA LEU A 288 23.63 18.13 -0.04
C LEU A 288 22.20 18.46 -0.48
N LYS A 289 21.75 17.86 -1.59
CA LYS A 289 20.38 18.01 -2.09
C LYS A 289 19.37 17.29 -1.21
N GLN A 290 19.65 16.04 -0.83
CA GLN A 290 18.77 15.22 -0.02
C GLN A 290 18.64 15.77 1.40
N ALA A 291 19.72 16.30 1.98
CA ALA A 291 19.71 16.91 3.30
C ALA A 291 18.64 18.02 3.43
N LYS A 292 18.54 18.90 2.45
CA LYS A 292 17.57 20.00 2.40
C LYS A 292 16.16 19.57 1.95
N THR A 293 16.00 18.35 1.45
CA THR A 293 14.71 17.85 0.94
C THR A 293 13.86 17.30 2.09
N PRO A 294 12.65 17.84 2.35
CA PRO A 294 11.78 17.29 3.39
C PRO A 294 11.24 15.92 3.00
N LEU A 295 11.05 15.06 3.99
CA LEU A 295 10.41 13.74 3.79
C LEU A 295 8.91 13.93 3.57
N ARG A 296 8.50 14.04 2.31
CA ARG A 296 7.09 14.28 1.92
C ARG A 296 6.13 13.21 2.44
N ASP A 297 6.61 12.00 2.57
CA ASP A 297 5.80 10.86 3.02
C ASP A 297 5.49 10.97 4.52
N ALA A 298 6.46 11.35 5.36
CA ALA A 298 6.23 11.62 6.79
C ALA A 298 5.25 12.79 7.00
N SER A 299 5.45 13.89 6.29
CA SER A 299 4.54 15.05 6.33
C SER A 299 3.10 14.67 5.94
N ALA A 300 2.94 13.76 4.97
CA ALA A 300 1.65 13.30 4.54
C ALA A 300 0.93 12.47 5.62
N VAL A 301 1.64 11.56 6.30
CA VAL A 301 1.09 10.76 7.41
C VAL A 301 0.73 11.66 8.58
N ASN A 302 1.63 12.56 8.98
CA ASN A 302 1.39 13.54 10.04
C ASN A 302 0.13 14.38 9.81
N SER A 303 -0.03 14.91 8.58
CA SER A 303 -1.17 15.76 8.25
C SER A 303 -2.52 15.01 8.26
N THR A 304 -2.50 13.70 8.08
CA THR A 304 -3.74 12.90 7.99
C THR A 304 -4.07 12.12 9.25
N ARG A 305 -3.13 11.94 10.19
CA ARG A 305 -3.30 11.05 11.35
C ARG A 305 -4.51 11.35 12.21
N TRP A 306 -4.67 12.60 12.63
CA TRP A 306 -5.78 13.01 13.47
C TRP A 306 -7.13 13.03 12.74
N VAL A 307 -7.11 13.44 11.47
CA VAL A 307 -8.31 13.42 10.62
C VAL A 307 -8.77 11.99 10.38
N LEU A 308 -7.82 11.06 10.20
CA LEU A 308 -8.15 9.64 10.08
C LEU A 308 -8.73 9.11 11.39
N TYR A 309 -8.10 9.42 12.54
CA TYR A 309 -8.63 9.03 13.85
C TYR A 309 -10.06 9.50 14.06
N GLN A 310 -10.33 10.80 13.82
CA GLN A 310 -11.67 11.35 13.92
C GLN A 310 -12.67 10.68 12.96
N ALA A 311 -12.21 10.40 11.72
CA ALA A 311 -13.03 9.71 10.73
C ALA A 311 -13.36 8.26 11.12
N LEU A 312 -12.44 7.56 11.78
CA LEU A 312 -12.64 6.21 12.30
C LEU A 312 -13.54 6.23 13.57
N ASN A 313 -13.31 7.16 14.47
CA ASN A 313 -14.17 7.34 15.64
C ASN A 313 -15.62 7.61 15.25
N GLY A 314 -15.83 8.35 14.15
CA GLY A 314 -17.16 8.59 13.56
C GLY A 314 -17.81 7.34 12.91
N THR A 315 -17.22 6.14 13.01
CA THR A 315 -17.87 4.88 12.58
C THR A 315 -18.76 4.26 13.66
N GLY A 316 -18.74 4.82 14.87
CA GLY A 316 -19.52 4.31 16.02
C GLY A 316 -18.86 3.17 16.77
N LEU A 317 -17.64 2.72 16.35
CA LEU A 317 -16.87 1.72 17.06
C LEU A 317 -15.81 2.35 17.97
N PRO A 318 -15.45 1.71 19.10
CA PRO A 318 -14.34 2.14 19.92
C PRO A 318 -13.02 2.08 19.13
N VAL A 319 -12.23 3.16 19.19
CA VAL A 319 -10.93 3.27 18.48
C VAL A 319 -9.82 3.37 19.51
N GLU A 320 -9.02 2.32 19.61
CA GLU A 320 -7.76 2.28 20.35
C GLU A 320 -6.65 2.92 19.53
N VAL A 321 -5.77 3.68 20.18
CA VAL A 321 -4.57 4.23 19.54
C VAL A 321 -3.30 3.64 20.13
N ALA A 322 -2.32 3.37 19.28
CA ALA A 322 -1.02 2.85 19.69
C ALA A 322 0.12 3.61 19.00
N THR A 323 1.30 3.57 19.60
CA THR A 323 2.50 4.20 19.03
C THR A 323 3.23 3.25 18.08
N GLY A 324 3.93 3.80 17.09
CA GLY A 324 4.78 3.02 16.18
C GLY A 324 5.92 2.28 16.87
N GLY A 325 6.43 2.83 18.00
CA GLY A 325 7.40 2.16 18.85
C GLY A 325 6.85 0.84 19.43
N ARG A 326 5.61 0.85 19.90
CA ARG A 326 4.93 -0.36 20.40
C ARG A 326 4.70 -1.38 19.30
N THR A 327 4.24 -0.94 18.13
CA THR A 327 4.07 -1.81 16.95
C THR A 327 5.38 -2.51 16.59
N LYS A 328 6.50 -1.77 16.54
CA LYS A 328 7.83 -2.32 16.28
C LYS A 328 8.27 -3.30 17.36
N PHE A 329 8.08 -2.97 18.64
CA PHE A 329 8.38 -3.84 19.77
C PHE A 329 7.62 -5.17 19.68
N ASN A 330 6.29 -5.11 19.50
CA ASN A 330 5.45 -6.30 19.35
C ASN A 330 5.93 -7.18 18.19
N ARG A 331 6.17 -6.57 17.02
CA ARG A 331 6.64 -7.28 15.82
C ARG A 331 7.99 -7.97 16.04
N SER A 332 8.97 -7.26 16.64
CA SER A 332 10.30 -7.82 16.90
C SER A 332 10.26 -8.94 17.94
N ARG A 333 9.50 -8.75 19.03
CA ARG A 333 9.32 -9.77 20.08
C ARG A 333 8.68 -11.05 19.55
N LEU A 334 7.74 -10.93 18.63
CA LEU A 334 7.03 -12.05 18.01
C LEU A 334 7.72 -12.60 16.76
N SER A 335 8.90 -12.09 16.40
CA SER A 335 9.68 -12.49 15.21
C SER A 335 8.86 -12.43 13.91
N ILE A 336 7.93 -11.45 13.80
CA ILE A 336 7.09 -11.26 12.64
C ILE A 336 7.85 -10.40 11.61
N PRO A 337 7.92 -10.80 10.32
CA PRO A 337 8.62 -10.06 9.28
C PRO A 337 7.98 -8.68 9.03
N LYS A 338 8.77 -7.73 8.54
CA LYS A 338 8.30 -6.37 8.23
C LYS A 338 7.48 -6.36 6.93
N ALA A 339 6.19 -6.08 7.06
CA ALA A 339 5.28 -5.76 5.96
C ALA A 339 4.14 -4.89 6.50
N HIS A 340 3.56 -4.02 5.68
CA HIS A 340 2.52 -3.09 6.15
C HIS A 340 1.32 -3.79 6.82
N ALA A 341 0.84 -4.87 6.24
CA ALA A 341 -0.28 -5.62 6.82
C ALA A 341 0.09 -6.37 8.10
N LEU A 342 1.36 -6.81 8.22
CA LEU A 342 1.87 -7.48 9.43
C LEU A 342 2.18 -6.46 10.54
N ASP A 343 2.70 -5.28 10.19
CA ASP A 343 2.85 -4.18 11.14
C ASP A 343 1.46 -3.79 11.70
N ALA A 344 0.43 -3.72 10.86
CA ALA A 344 -0.93 -3.49 11.33
C ALA A 344 -1.43 -4.56 12.32
N ALA A 345 -1.12 -5.84 12.11
CA ALA A 345 -1.47 -6.90 13.06
C ALA A 345 -0.82 -6.71 14.43
N CYS A 346 0.35 -6.05 14.48
CA CYS A 346 1.11 -5.78 15.70
C CYS A 346 0.69 -4.48 16.43
N VAL A 347 -0.26 -3.70 15.91
CA VAL A 347 -0.76 -2.46 16.54
C VAL A 347 -1.49 -2.77 17.85
N GLY A 348 -1.31 -1.93 18.87
CA GLY A 348 -2.03 -2.03 20.16
C GLY A 348 -1.40 -3.01 21.16
N GLU A 349 -2.20 -3.45 22.13
CA GLU A 349 -1.77 -4.45 23.10
C GLU A 349 -1.86 -5.86 22.53
N VAL A 350 -0.74 -6.55 22.50
CA VAL A 350 -0.63 -7.89 21.91
C VAL A 350 0.35 -8.74 22.70
N GLU A 351 -0.08 -9.89 23.17
CA GLU A 351 0.80 -10.90 23.77
C GLU A 351 1.22 -11.95 22.74
N GLU A 352 0.27 -12.45 21.96
CA GLU A 352 0.48 -13.52 20.98
C GLU A 352 -0.30 -13.23 19.70
N ILE A 353 0.30 -13.48 18.54
CA ILE A 353 -0.36 -13.42 17.23
C ILE A 353 -0.19 -14.76 16.53
N SER A 354 -1.30 -15.39 16.22
CA SER A 354 -1.33 -16.64 15.45
C SER A 354 -1.98 -16.44 14.07
N GLY A 355 -1.70 -17.35 13.15
CA GLY A 355 -2.34 -17.35 11.81
C GLY A 355 -1.91 -16.21 10.88
N TRP A 356 -0.83 -15.51 11.15
CA TRP A 356 -0.36 -14.37 10.35
C TRP A 356 0.33 -14.77 9.03
N GLU A 357 0.73 -16.01 8.87
CA GLU A 357 1.40 -16.52 7.66
C GLU A 357 0.41 -16.86 6.54
N ILE A 358 -0.53 -15.99 6.29
CA ILE A 358 -1.54 -16.14 5.24
C ILE A 358 -1.24 -15.18 4.08
N PRO A 359 -1.79 -15.42 2.87
CA PRO A 359 -1.67 -14.47 1.77
C PRO A 359 -2.22 -13.09 2.13
N THR A 360 -1.61 -12.04 1.56
CA THR A 360 -2.05 -10.66 1.75
C THR A 360 -2.89 -10.21 0.57
N LEU A 361 -4.06 -9.63 0.82
CA LEU A 361 -4.90 -9.01 -0.19
C LEU A 361 -4.42 -7.59 -0.48
N SER A 362 -3.78 -7.38 -1.61
CA SER A 362 -3.45 -6.04 -2.10
C SER A 362 -4.70 -5.38 -2.67
N VAL A 363 -5.05 -4.22 -2.13
CA VAL A 363 -6.22 -3.42 -2.49
C VAL A 363 -5.75 -2.09 -3.05
N LYS A 364 -5.81 -1.90 -4.34
CA LYS A 364 -5.36 -0.68 -5.01
C LYS A 364 -6.52 0.28 -5.22
N ALA A 365 -6.45 1.48 -4.65
CA ALA A 365 -7.44 2.52 -4.90
C ALA A 365 -7.35 3.01 -6.36
N ASN A 366 -8.36 2.75 -7.15
CA ASN A 366 -8.44 3.15 -8.56
C ASN A 366 -9.43 4.30 -8.79
N GLY A 367 -10.28 4.59 -7.81
CA GLY A 367 -11.42 5.47 -7.95
C GLY A 367 -12.49 4.88 -8.86
N ARG A 368 -13.51 5.65 -9.12
CA ARG A 368 -14.65 5.20 -9.95
C ARG A 368 -14.36 5.18 -11.45
N GLY A 369 -13.12 5.53 -11.84
CA GLY A 369 -12.76 5.72 -13.24
C GLY A 369 -13.36 7.01 -13.84
N SER A 370 -12.91 7.35 -15.04
CA SER A 370 -13.50 8.40 -15.85
C SER A 370 -13.89 7.80 -17.19
N TYR A 371 -15.11 7.99 -17.60
CA TYR A 371 -15.55 7.64 -18.95
C TYR A 371 -15.23 8.74 -19.96
N GLN A 372 -14.81 9.92 -19.48
CA GLN A 372 -14.32 11.02 -20.30
C GLN A 372 -12.81 11.15 -20.15
N ARG A 373 -12.09 10.96 -21.23
CA ARG A 373 -10.64 11.16 -21.29
C ARG A 373 -10.32 12.27 -22.26
N THR A 374 -9.45 13.19 -21.84
CA THR A 374 -8.83 14.16 -22.74
C THR A 374 -7.89 13.41 -23.68
N ARG A 375 -7.96 13.63 -24.99
CA ARG A 375 -6.98 13.11 -25.95
C ARG A 375 -5.61 13.71 -25.66
N LEU A 376 -4.60 12.87 -25.67
CA LEU A 376 -3.22 13.27 -25.49
C LEU A 376 -2.48 13.25 -26.85
N THR A 377 -1.51 14.15 -27.02
CA THR A 377 -0.50 14.05 -28.07
C THR A 377 0.46 12.90 -27.77
N LYS A 378 1.33 12.54 -28.73
CA LYS A 378 2.42 11.59 -28.50
C LYS A 378 3.35 11.96 -27.33
N TYR A 379 3.44 13.24 -27.02
CA TYR A 379 4.23 13.80 -25.91
C TYR A 379 3.44 13.93 -24.58
N GLY A 380 2.26 13.35 -24.47
CA GLY A 380 1.43 13.42 -23.26
C GLY A 380 0.70 14.75 -23.02
N PHE A 381 0.69 15.69 -23.99
CA PHE A 381 -0.09 16.92 -23.92
C PHE A 381 -1.52 16.73 -24.39
N PRO A 382 -2.52 17.35 -23.74
CA PRO A 382 -3.90 17.30 -24.23
C PRO A 382 -4.09 18.02 -25.56
N ARG A 383 -4.80 17.37 -26.47
CA ARG A 383 -5.18 17.90 -27.79
C ARG A 383 -6.45 18.75 -27.75
N GLY A 384 -6.83 19.35 -26.65
CA GLY A 384 -8.08 20.09 -26.51
C GLY A 384 -9.24 19.25 -25.98
N PHE A 385 -10.48 19.72 -26.17
CA PHE A 385 -11.67 19.07 -25.61
C PHE A 385 -12.61 18.57 -26.72
N PRO A 386 -12.28 17.49 -27.42
CA PRO A 386 -13.23 16.94 -28.40
C PRO A 386 -14.37 16.25 -27.67
N ARG A 387 -15.36 17.01 -27.24
CA ARG A 387 -16.53 16.49 -26.52
C ARG A 387 -17.43 15.59 -27.39
N GLY A 388 -17.28 15.62 -28.69
CA GLY A 388 -18.14 14.92 -29.64
C GLY A 388 -18.09 13.39 -29.58
N TYR A 389 -16.97 12.80 -29.16
CA TYR A 389 -16.84 11.33 -29.06
C TYR A 389 -16.69 10.80 -27.64
N LEU A 390 -16.94 11.60 -26.63
CA LEU A 390 -16.88 11.14 -25.27
C LEU A 390 -18.13 10.33 -24.96
N MET A 391 -17.94 9.19 -24.33
CA MET A 391 -19.04 8.38 -23.83
C MET A 391 -19.84 9.16 -22.79
N ARG A 392 -21.13 9.37 -23.04
CA ARG A 392 -22.05 10.03 -22.11
C ARG A 392 -22.60 9.07 -21.07
N GLN A 393 -22.67 7.79 -21.38
CA GLN A 393 -23.18 6.75 -20.50
C GLN A 393 -22.03 6.04 -19.79
N LYS A 394 -22.21 5.74 -18.50
CA LYS A 394 -21.23 4.99 -17.71
C LYS A 394 -21.24 3.50 -18.02
N GLN A 395 -22.40 2.97 -18.41
CA GLN A 395 -22.61 1.56 -18.70
C GLN A 395 -22.71 1.33 -20.20
N VAL A 396 -22.12 0.23 -20.65
CA VAL A 396 -22.20 -0.26 -22.01
C VAL A 396 -22.50 -1.76 -21.91
N GLN A 397 -23.62 -2.21 -22.50
CA GLN A 397 -24.05 -3.61 -22.46
C GLN A 397 -24.09 -4.18 -21.02
N GLY A 398 -24.57 -3.40 -20.05
CA GLY A 398 -24.64 -3.79 -18.65
C GLY A 398 -23.34 -3.74 -17.86
N PHE A 399 -22.20 -3.41 -18.48
CA PHE A 399 -20.89 -3.30 -17.82
C PHE A 399 -20.45 -1.84 -17.70
N GLN A 400 -19.70 -1.55 -16.63
CA GLN A 400 -19.03 -0.25 -16.48
C GLN A 400 -17.52 -0.42 -16.27
N THR A 401 -16.76 0.61 -16.60
CA THR A 401 -15.33 0.60 -16.38
C THR A 401 -15.02 0.41 -14.89
N GLY A 402 -14.26 -0.62 -14.58
CA GLY A 402 -13.89 -1.01 -13.22
C GLY A 402 -14.55 -2.28 -12.72
N ASP A 403 -15.61 -2.77 -13.38
CA ASP A 403 -16.19 -4.07 -13.06
C ASP A 403 -15.16 -5.19 -13.21
N MET A 404 -15.20 -6.17 -12.34
CA MET A 404 -14.45 -7.41 -12.47
C MET A 404 -15.26 -8.38 -13.33
N VAL A 405 -14.65 -8.88 -14.38
CA VAL A 405 -15.29 -9.80 -15.32
C VAL A 405 -14.44 -11.04 -15.54
N LYS A 406 -15.11 -12.17 -15.78
CA LYS A 406 -14.54 -13.38 -16.36
C LYS A 406 -14.96 -13.41 -17.83
N ALA A 407 -13.98 -13.42 -18.75
CA ALA A 407 -14.24 -13.55 -20.16
C ALA A 407 -13.75 -14.92 -20.64
N ILE A 408 -14.60 -15.63 -21.38
CA ILE A 408 -14.29 -16.91 -22.01
C ILE A 408 -14.37 -16.71 -23.50
N VAL A 409 -13.20 -16.64 -24.15
CA VAL A 409 -13.08 -16.42 -25.61
C VAL A 409 -12.83 -17.77 -26.28
N PRO A 410 -13.77 -18.29 -27.10
CA PRO A 410 -13.67 -19.65 -27.63
C PRO A 410 -12.72 -19.79 -28.81
N LYS A 411 -12.49 -18.71 -29.61
CA LYS A 411 -11.72 -18.76 -30.88
C LYS A 411 -10.89 -17.52 -31.10
N GLY A 412 -9.86 -17.65 -31.93
CA GLY A 412 -9.01 -16.55 -32.42
C GLY A 412 -7.80 -16.23 -31.57
N LYS A 413 -7.02 -15.18 -31.95
CA LYS A 413 -5.75 -14.80 -31.28
C LYS A 413 -5.85 -14.52 -29.78
N LYS A 414 -7.05 -14.40 -29.24
CA LYS A 414 -7.32 -14.09 -27.82
C LYS A 414 -8.08 -15.23 -27.13
N MET A 415 -8.06 -16.43 -27.74
CA MET A 415 -8.68 -17.61 -27.15
C MET A 415 -8.16 -17.83 -25.72
N GLY A 416 -9.07 -18.17 -24.82
CA GLY A 416 -8.75 -18.45 -23.41
C GLY A 416 -9.72 -17.84 -22.43
N THR A 417 -9.42 -18.04 -21.14
CA THR A 417 -10.20 -17.49 -20.02
C THR A 417 -9.43 -16.37 -19.37
N TRP A 418 -10.05 -15.18 -19.32
CA TRP A 418 -9.46 -13.97 -18.80
C TRP A 418 -10.24 -13.46 -17.61
N LEU A 419 -9.60 -13.28 -16.47
CA LEU A 419 -10.18 -12.68 -15.27
C LEU A 419 -9.50 -11.35 -15.01
N GLY A 420 -10.28 -10.27 -14.95
CA GLY A 420 -9.70 -8.97 -14.72
C GLY A 420 -10.71 -7.84 -14.69
N ARG A 421 -10.17 -6.65 -14.52
CA ARG A 421 -10.93 -5.41 -14.46
C ARG A 421 -11.20 -4.87 -15.85
N VAL A 422 -12.47 -4.65 -16.16
CA VAL A 422 -12.89 -4.19 -17.50
C VAL A 422 -12.73 -2.67 -17.66
N ALA A 423 -12.30 -2.25 -18.85
CA ALA A 423 -12.46 -0.90 -19.35
C ALA A 423 -13.39 -0.95 -20.57
N VAL A 424 -14.61 -0.43 -20.40
CA VAL A 424 -15.64 -0.48 -21.42
C VAL A 424 -15.38 0.52 -22.55
N ARG A 425 -15.78 0.16 -23.77
CA ARG A 425 -15.79 1.03 -24.96
C ARG A 425 -17.20 1.07 -25.54
N LYS A 426 -17.56 2.17 -26.18
CA LYS A 426 -18.89 2.39 -26.80
C LYS A 426 -19.30 1.26 -27.77
N THR A 427 -18.33 0.69 -28.47
CA THR A 427 -18.53 -0.40 -29.43
C THR A 427 -18.92 -1.74 -28.82
N GLY A 428 -18.89 -1.89 -27.49
CA GLY A 428 -19.07 -3.19 -26.82
C GLY A 428 -17.83 -4.10 -26.88
N SER A 429 -16.72 -3.61 -27.43
CA SER A 429 -15.43 -4.28 -27.44
C SER A 429 -14.60 -3.75 -26.27
N PHE A 430 -14.34 -4.58 -25.27
CA PHE A 430 -13.75 -4.18 -23.98
C PHE A 430 -12.25 -4.46 -23.89
N ASN A 431 -11.57 -3.76 -23.00
CA ASN A 431 -10.23 -4.11 -22.57
C ASN A 431 -10.33 -4.72 -21.16
N ILE A 432 -9.68 -5.85 -20.94
CA ILE A 432 -9.61 -6.53 -19.64
C ILE A 432 -8.20 -6.39 -19.11
N GLN A 433 -8.06 -5.74 -17.96
CA GLN A 433 -6.80 -5.62 -17.26
C GLN A 433 -6.60 -6.85 -16.38
N THR A 434 -5.73 -7.75 -16.81
CA THR A 434 -5.30 -8.93 -16.05
C THR A 434 -4.05 -8.61 -15.23
N LEU A 435 -3.47 -9.61 -14.56
CA LEU A 435 -2.20 -9.49 -13.83
C LEU A 435 -1.04 -9.26 -14.81
N ASP A 436 -1.05 -9.99 -15.92
CA ASP A 436 0.03 -10.00 -16.92
C ASP A 436 -0.06 -8.85 -17.93
N GLY A 437 -1.14 -8.05 -17.87
CA GLY A 437 -1.31 -6.92 -18.76
C GLY A 437 -2.75 -6.70 -19.21
N ALA A 438 -2.93 -5.85 -20.21
CA ALA A 438 -4.25 -5.51 -20.73
C ALA A 438 -4.56 -6.28 -22.03
N ILE A 439 -5.55 -7.15 -21.98
CA ILE A 439 -6.10 -7.81 -23.18
C ILE A 439 -7.12 -6.87 -23.81
N GLN A 440 -6.82 -6.40 -25.03
CA GLN A 440 -7.65 -5.39 -25.69
C GLN A 440 -8.65 -6.02 -26.65
N GLY A 441 -9.85 -5.44 -26.74
CA GLY A 441 -10.82 -5.77 -27.77
C GLY A 441 -11.51 -7.12 -27.58
N ILE A 442 -11.89 -7.47 -26.37
CA ILE A 442 -12.77 -8.61 -26.06
C ILE A 442 -14.22 -8.17 -26.20
N SER A 443 -15.02 -8.91 -26.96
CA SER A 443 -16.47 -8.64 -27.07
C SER A 443 -17.16 -8.84 -25.73
N HIS A 444 -18.11 -7.94 -25.40
CA HIS A 444 -18.93 -8.04 -24.18
C HIS A 444 -19.69 -9.36 -24.09
N LYS A 445 -20.03 -10.00 -25.23
CA LYS A 445 -20.73 -11.30 -25.29
C LYS A 445 -19.97 -12.42 -24.58
N TYR A 446 -18.64 -12.34 -24.54
CA TYR A 446 -17.79 -13.31 -23.86
C TYR A 446 -17.56 -12.99 -22.38
N CYS A 447 -18.04 -11.83 -21.91
CA CYS A 447 -17.79 -11.34 -20.57
C CYS A 447 -18.93 -11.67 -19.62
N THR A 448 -18.63 -12.30 -18.49
CA THR A 448 -19.55 -12.50 -17.38
C THR A 448 -19.13 -11.61 -16.20
N LEU A 449 -20.07 -10.87 -15.64
CA LEU A 449 -19.81 -10.02 -14.49
C LEU A 449 -19.58 -10.88 -13.25
N THR A 450 -18.43 -10.70 -12.59
CA THR A 450 -18.09 -11.39 -11.34
C THR A 450 -18.23 -10.48 -10.11
N GLN A 451 -17.91 -9.18 -10.27
CA GLN A 451 -18.08 -8.19 -9.19
C GLN A 451 -18.23 -6.79 -9.76
N ARG A 452 -19.18 -6.03 -9.26
CA ARG A 452 -19.37 -4.63 -9.62
C ARG A 452 -18.21 -3.75 -9.15
N ALA A 453 -17.91 -2.71 -9.93
CA ALA A 453 -16.90 -1.74 -9.60
C ALA A 453 -17.18 -1.03 -8.27
N ASP A 454 -16.22 -1.08 -7.39
CA ASP A 454 -16.28 -0.47 -6.05
C ASP A 454 -15.19 0.59 -5.81
N GLY A 455 -14.45 0.93 -6.85
CA GLY A 455 -13.36 1.91 -6.80
C GLY A 455 -12.00 1.32 -6.46
N TYR A 456 -11.91 0.00 -6.27
CA TYR A 456 -10.68 -0.71 -5.98
C TYR A 456 -10.31 -1.74 -7.05
N GLY A 457 -9.03 -2.05 -7.14
CA GLY A 457 -8.51 -3.22 -7.82
C GLY A 457 -7.95 -4.16 -6.75
N TYR A 458 -8.12 -5.45 -6.95
CA TYR A 458 -7.74 -6.48 -5.98
C TYR A 458 -6.72 -7.44 -6.58
N HIS A 459 -5.77 -7.84 -5.75
CA HIS A 459 -4.77 -8.85 -6.08
C HIS A 459 -4.34 -9.59 -4.82
N VAL A 460 -4.21 -10.91 -4.89
CA VAL A 460 -3.72 -11.72 -3.78
C VAL A 460 -2.22 -11.91 -3.94
N GLN A 461 -1.45 -11.49 -2.93
CA GLN A 461 -0.02 -11.67 -2.87
C GLN A 461 0.32 -12.84 -1.95
N PHE A 462 1.02 -13.82 -2.49
CA PHE A 462 1.61 -14.89 -1.70
C PHE A 462 3.00 -14.41 -1.25
N THR A 463 3.16 -14.14 0.02
CA THR A 463 4.45 -13.75 0.58
C THR A 463 5.33 -15.00 0.63
N ASN A 464 6.32 -15.11 -0.25
CA ASN A 464 7.38 -16.08 -0.11
C ASN A 464 8.26 -15.65 1.06
N LEU A 465 7.93 -16.12 2.26
CA LEU A 465 8.66 -15.81 3.50
C LEU A 465 10.04 -16.49 3.57
N LYS A 466 10.43 -17.27 2.55
CA LYS A 466 11.66 -18.08 2.56
C LYS A 466 12.91 -17.46 1.92
N GLU A 467 12.83 -16.26 1.31
CA GLU A 467 13.99 -15.75 0.57
C GLU A 467 14.73 -14.53 1.18
N LYS A 468 14.50 -14.20 2.46
CA LYS A 468 15.25 -13.12 3.13
C LYS A 468 15.91 -13.48 4.45
N GLY A 469 16.32 -14.70 4.60
CA GLY A 469 17.00 -15.07 5.83
C GLY A 469 17.63 -16.44 5.75
N VAL A 470 18.71 -16.60 5.03
CA VAL A 470 19.86 -17.50 5.34
C VAL A 470 20.86 -17.28 4.20
N ARG A 471 21.77 -16.34 4.36
CA ARG A 471 23.13 -16.55 3.89
C ARG A 471 23.85 -17.20 5.07
N GLU A 472 23.91 -18.51 5.02
CA GLU A 472 24.80 -19.27 5.87
C GLU A 472 26.22 -18.78 5.64
N ASN A 473 26.86 -18.41 6.75
CA ASN A 473 28.31 -18.33 6.82
C ASN A 473 28.87 -19.69 6.43
N GLN A 474 29.39 -19.80 5.25
CA GLN A 474 30.42 -20.78 4.97
C GLN A 474 31.76 -20.07 5.05
N SER A 475 32.33 -20.20 6.22
CA SER A 475 33.75 -20.05 6.48
C SER A 475 34.53 -21.13 5.73
N CYS A 476 35.50 -20.74 4.96
CA CYS A 476 36.84 -21.31 4.91
C CYS A 476 37.80 -20.20 4.54
#